data_060334259bad60226f0bb7eeec0c0287
#
_entry.id   060334259bad60226f0bb7eeec0c0287
#
_cell.length_a   1.000
_cell.length_b   1.000
_cell.length_c   1.000
_cell.angle_alpha   90.00
_cell.angle_beta   90.00
_cell.angle_gamma   90.00
#
_symmetry.space_group_name_H-M   'P 1'
#
loop_
_entity.id
_entity.type
_entity.pdbx_description
1 polymer ?
#
loop_
_entity_poly.entity_id
_entity_poly.type
_entity_poly.pdbx_seq_one_letter_code
_entity_poly.pdbx_strand_id
1 'polypeptide(L)'
;MEKTDAARQVLRILFSNQNPNGGWPQWWMFDSYSAIRADSAHGDIPYWCLIALRNYLGVTGELKLLDERLPYYHEKGASHAEKTTLGEHVDRLIRMIVDSFIPGTALVPYGGGDWNDSLQPVSGELAQRMISSWTVEMNYQAFKQYQKVYEMAGETAKAKELKEICERIRADFNKTLVRDGVVAGYGLIEDDRTVRLLLHPAEDRTGIRYSLLPMNRGIISGIFTKEQARHHQDLIEEVLKGPDGARLMDRPLKYKGGIQTLFRRAESSTFFGREIGLMYVHEHLRYAEALARTGRADAFLKALRQAIPVAYRDIVPCGDIRQSNCYYSSSDVIFKNRYEADERYDEIKTGTITLKGGWRVYSSGPGIYIGLIVSRLLGLRKDSGNVIIDPVMPHSLDGLSASMDFMGHSVRFLYKIKENSHSPKVITMNGKAVEFTVENNCYRRGGAVIPADRFLAMLDKKDNLVEIQS
;
A
#
# COMPACT_ATOMS: atom_id res chain seq x y z
N MET A 1 -0.07 17.47 -11.93
CA MET A 1 1.08 17.55 -12.89
C MET A 1 1.65 16.15 -13.02
N GLU A 2 1.47 15.54 -14.19
CA GLU A 2 1.93 14.16 -14.44
C GLU A 2 3.40 14.22 -14.92
N LYS A 3 4.32 13.68 -14.14
CA LYS A 3 5.74 13.56 -14.51
C LYS A 3 5.98 12.19 -15.16
N THR A 4 5.27 11.91 -16.24
CA THR A 4 5.31 10.61 -16.93
C THR A 4 6.68 10.27 -17.48
N ASP A 5 7.41 11.25 -18.04
CA ASP A 5 8.77 11.02 -18.56
C ASP A 5 9.75 10.63 -17.46
N ALA A 6 9.68 11.30 -16.30
CA ALA A 6 10.52 10.94 -15.16
C ALA A 6 10.18 9.52 -14.64
N ALA A 7 8.90 9.18 -14.54
CA ALA A 7 8.46 7.86 -14.14
C ALA A 7 8.93 6.77 -15.11
N ARG A 8 8.85 7.04 -16.44
CA ARG A 8 9.36 6.14 -17.47
C ARG A 8 10.86 5.89 -17.34
N GLN A 9 11.65 6.94 -17.09
CA GLN A 9 13.10 6.79 -16.87
C GLN A 9 13.41 5.96 -15.63
N VAL A 10 12.69 6.18 -14.52
CA VAL A 10 12.85 5.37 -13.30
C VAL A 10 12.53 3.90 -13.58
N LEU A 11 11.46 3.60 -14.32
CA LEU A 11 11.12 2.23 -14.69
C LEU A 11 12.21 1.58 -15.55
N ARG A 12 12.77 2.30 -16.53
CA ARG A 12 13.90 1.80 -17.34
C ARG A 12 15.10 1.45 -16.45
N ILE A 13 15.50 2.35 -15.55
CA ILE A 13 16.59 2.09 -14.59
C ILE A 13 16.27 0.88 -13.72
N LEU A 14 15.05 0.82 -13.19
CA LEU A 14 14.60 -0.27 -12.34
C LEU A 14 14.75 -1.62 -13.05
N PHE A 15 14.17 -1.78 -14.23
CA PHE A 15 14.19 -3.04 -14.98
C PHE A 15 15.57 -3.37 -15.58
N SER A 16 16.38 -2.37 -15.92
CA SER A 16 17.78 -2.60 -16.32
C SER A 16 18.68 -3.08 -15.18
N ASN A 17 18.20 -3.05 -13.93
CA ASN A 17 18.88 -3.59 -12.75
C ASN A 17 18.26 -4.91 -12.25
N GLN A 18 17.29 -5.46 -12.98
CA GLN A 18 16.74 -6.79 -12.71
C GLN A 18 17.81 -7.86 -12.91
N ASN A 19 17.91 -8.80 -11.98
CA ASN A 19 18.78 -9.95 -12.13
C ASN A 19 18.25 -10.91 -13.23
N PRO A 20 19.11 -11.70 -13.89
CA PRO A 20 18.67 -12.68 -14.90
C PRO A 20 17.67 -13.72 -14.40
N ASN A 21 17.61 -13.97 -13.09
CA ASN A 21 16.62 -14.86 -12.47
C ASN A 21 15.22 -14.22 -12.30
N GLY A 22 15.05 -12.94 -12.62
CA GLY A 22 13.79 -12.22 -12.49
C GLY A 22 13.64 -11.35 -11.24
N GLY A 23 14.52 -11.46 -10.26
CA GLY A 23 14.49 -10.71 -9.01
C GLY A 23 15.35 -9.44 -9.03
N TRP A 24 15.43 -8.77 -7.88
CA TRP A 24 16.28 -7.60 -7.63
C TRP A 24 17.08 -7.78 -6.34
N PRO A 25 18.19 -7.03 -6.14
CA PRO A 25 18.78 -6.84 -4.81
C PRO A 25 17.88 -5.93 -3.97
N GLN A 26 18.12 -5.91 -2.66
CA GLN A 26 17.41 -4.99 -1.75
C GLN A 26 17.63 -3.51 -2.12
N TRP A 27 18.84 -3.18 -2.53
CA TRP A 27 19.24 -1.86 -2.99
C TRP A 27 20.48 -1.95 -3.89
N TRP A 28 20.72 -0.92 -4.66
CA TRP A 28 21.95 -0.68 -5.46
C TRP A 28 22.22 0.82 -5.55
N MET A 29 23.45 1.19 -5.89
CA MET A 29 23.82 2.58 -6.16
C MET A 29 23.32 2.99 -7.55
N PHE A 30 22.77 4.20 -7.68
CA PHE A 30 22.15 4.68 -8.92
C PHE A 30 23.12 5.24 -9.97
N ASP A 31 24.34 5.52 -9.55
CA ASP A 31 25.38 6.14 -10.37
C ASP A 31 26.34 5.12 -11.00
N SER A 32 27.55 5.56 -11.30
CA SER A 32 28.63 4.71 -11.81
C SER A 32 29.01 3.55 -10.86
N TYR A 33 28.53 3.56 -9.64
CA TYR A 33 28.76 2.51 -8.62
C TYR A 33 27.61 1.49 -8.58
N SER A 34 26.84 1.32 -9.64
CA SER A 34 25.70 0.38 -9.67
C SER A 34 26.08 -1.09 -9.40
N ALA A 35 27.37 -1.43 -9.52
CA ALA A 35 27.92 -2.73 -9.08
C ALA A 35 27.87 -2.92 -7.55
N ILE A 36 27.80 -1.84 -6.77
CA ILE A 36 27.62 -1.90 -5.33
C ILE A 36 26.14 -2.11 -5.05
N ARG A 37 25.79 -3.33 -4.61
CA ARG A 37 24.41 -3.75 -4.40
C ARG A 37 24.31 -4.79 -3.27
N ALA A 38 23.14 -4.91 -2.66
CA ALA A 38 22.88 -5.90 -1.62
C ALA A 38 22.92 -7.33 -2.18
N ASP A 39 23.41 -8.30 -1.39
CA ASP A 39 23.45 -9.71 -1.78
C ASP A 39 22.07 -10.39 -1.71
N SER A 40 21.20 -9.92 -0.81
CA SER A 40 19.88 -10.47 -0.58
C SER A 40 18.79 -9.38 -0.64
N ALA A 41 17.57 -9.79 -0.97
CA ALA A 41 16.42 -8.92 -1.03
C ALA A 41 15.33 -9.34 -0.04
N HIS A 42 14.50 -8.40 0.39
CA HIS A 42 13.22 -8.68 1.03
C HIS A 42 12.26 -9.33 0.04
N GLY A 43 11.34 -10.14 0.56
CA GLY A 43 10.38 -10.88 -0.25
C GLY A 43 9.35 -10.00 -0.97
N ASP A 44 9.20 -8.75 -0.58
CA ASP A 44 8.21 -7.81 -1.16
C ASP A 44 8.72 -7.01 -2.37
N ILE A 45 10.03 -6.94 -2.59
CA ILE A 45 10.64 -6.13 -3.68
C ILE A 45 10.02 -6.41 -5.06
N PRO A 46 9.82 -7.67 -5.49
CA PRO A 46 9.26 -7.98 -6.81
C PRO A 46 7.89 -7.35 -7.05
N TYR A 47 7.05 -7.29 -6.04
CA TYR A 47 5.68 -6.78 -6.17
C TYR A 47 5.63 -5.28 -6.34
N TRP A 48 6.53 -4.54 -5.69
CA TRP A 48 6.64 -3.09 -5.86
C TRP A 48 7.00 -2.73 -7.31
N CYS A 49 7.93 -3.47 -7.92
CA CYS A 49 8.32 -3.27 -9.31
C CYS A 49 7.13 -3.48 -10.27
N LEU A 50 6.38 -4.56 -10.05
CA LEU A 50 5.21 -4.90 -10.88
C LEU A 50 4.07 -3.88 -10.71
N ILE A 51 3.79 -3.45 -9.48
CA ILE A 51 2.77 -2.42 -9.18
C ILE A 51 3.15 -1.07 -9.79
N ALA A 52 4.43 -0.68 -9.71
CA ALA A 52 4.92 0.57 -10.28
C ALA A 52 4.75 0.60 -11.81
N LEU A 53 5.16 -0.46 -12.50
CA LEU A 53 4.97 -0.59 -13.94
C LEU A 53 3.48 -0.57 -14.32
N ARG A 54 2.66 -1.36 -13.63
CA ARG A 54 1.22 -1.39 -13.85
C ARG A 54 0.57 -0.01 -13.70
N ASN A 55 0.94 0.73 -12.65
CA ASN A 55 0.39 2.06 -12.42
C ASN A 55 0.78 3.03 -13.54
N TYR A 56 2.01 2.97 -14.00
CA TYR A 56 2.46 3.76 -15.16
C TYR A 56 1.64 3.44 -16.41
N LEU A 57 1.55 2.16 -16.78
CA LEU A 57 0.80 1.72 -17.96
C LEU A 57 -0.70 2.06 -17.85
N GLY A 58 -1.28 1.94 -16.65
CA GLY A 58 -2.68 2.30 -16.42
C GLY A 58 -2.96 3.80 -16.62
N VAL A 59 -2.05 4.66 -16.16
CA VAL A 59 -2.21 6.14 -16.29
C VAL A 59 -1.92 6.62 -17.70
N THR A 60 -0.89 6.08 -18.37
CA THR A 60 -0.42 6.58 -19.67
C THR A 60 -1.06 5.87 -20.86
N GLY A 61 -1.42 4.60 -20.71
CA GLY A 61 -1.84 3.74 -21.82
C GLY A 61 -0.69 3.32 -22.74
N GLU A 62 0.57 3.63 -22.41
CA GLU A 62 1.74 3.38 -23.26
C GLU A 62 2.16 1.90 -23.28
N LEU A 63 1.30 1.01 -23.76
CA LEU A 63 1.61 -0.43 -23.86
C LEU A 63 2.87 -0.75 -24.69
N LYS A 64 3.21 0.12 -25.66
CA LYS A 64 4.45 -0.01 -26.45
C LYS A 64 5.73 -0.01 -25.60
N LEU A 65 5.68 0.48 -24.38
CA LEU A 65 6.80 0.36 -23.43
C LEU A 65 7.19 -1.10 -23.17
N LEU A 66 6.22 -2.02 -23.24
CA LEU A 66 6.46 -3.45 -23.04
C LEU A 66 7.35 -4.07 -24.15
N ASP A 67 7.41 -3.45 -25.33
CA ASP A 67 8.24 -3.89 -26.46
C ASP A 67 9.68 -3.36 -26.38
N GLU A 68 9.94 -2.43 -25.45
CA GLU A 68 11.27 -1.83 -25.31
C GLU A 68 12.27 -2.87 -24.79
N ARG A 69 13.43 -2.98 -25.48
CA ARG A 69 14.48 -3.93 -25.11
C ARG A 69 15.39 -3.30 -24.05
N LEU A 70 15.43 -3.92 -22.88
CA LEU A 70 16.26 -3.52 -21.73
C LEU A 70 17.28 -4.62 -21.40
N PRO A 71 18.47 -4.27 -20.89
CA PRO A 71 19.42 -5.25 -20.38
C PRO A 71 18.98 -5.75 -19.01
N TYR A 72 19.31 -7.01 -18.68
CA TYR A 72 19.41 -7.45 -17.29
C TYR A 72 20.67 -6.87 -16.64
N TYR A 73 20.73 -6.92 -15.31
CA TYR A 73 21.97 -6.60 -14.62
C TYR A 73 23.08 -7.59 -14.99
N HIS A 74 24.26 -7.05 -15.26
CA HIS A 74 25.48 -7.84 -15.46
C HIS A 74 26.67 -7.11 -14.80
N GLU A 75 27.50 -7.82 -14.04
CA GLU A 75 28.63 -7.24 -13.29
C GLU A 75 29.63 -6.49 -14.15
N LYS A 76 29.83 -6.92 -15.41
CA LYS A 76 30.71 -6.28 -16.41
C LYS A 76 30.03 -5.17 -17.20
N GLY A 77 28.81 -4.76 -16.80
CA GLY A 77 28.05 -3.69 -17.44
C GLY A 77 27.08 -4.15 -18.54
N ALA A 78 26.23 -3.23 -18.98
CA ALA A 78 25.11 -3.47 -19.89
C ALA A 78 25.51 -4.00 -21.29
N SER A 79 26.76 -3.80 -21.73
CA SER A 79 27.27 -4.35 -23.00
C SER A 79 27.42 -5.87 -22.99
N HIS A 80 27.56 -6.48 -21.81
CA HIS A 80 27.68 -7.94 -21.61
C HIS A 80 26.35 -8.59 -21.20
N ALA A 81 25.33 -7.80 -20.98
CA ALA A 81 24.05 -8.25 -20.48
C ALA A 81 23.16 -8.84 -21.57
N GLU A 82 22.40 -9.88 -21.21
CA GLU A 82 21.22 -10.29 -21.98
C GLU A 82 20.25 -9.11 -22.10
N LYS A 83 19.65 -8.91 -23.28
CA LYS A 83 18.64 -7.88 -23.54
C LYS A 83 17.38 -8.54 -24.07
N THR A 84 16.29 -8.31 -23.36
CA THR A 84 14.96 -8.77 -23.76
C THR A 84 13.95 -7.63 -23.74
N THR A 85 12.74 -7.86 -24.18
CA THR A 85 11.67 -6.87 -24.06
C THR A 85 11.26 -6.70 -22.59
N LEU A 86 10.73 -5.52 -22.22
CA LEU A 86 10.21 -5.30 -20.87
C LEU A 86 9.07 -6.28 -20.54
N GLY A 87 8.29 -6.69 -21.54
CA GLY A 87 7.29 -7.77 -21.38
C GLY A 87 7.92 -9.08 -20.92
N GLU A 88 9.05 -9.50 -21.53
CA GLU A 88 9.80 -10.71 -21.12
C GLU A 88 10.43 -10.55 -19.72
N HIS A 89 10.89 -9.35 -19.34
CA HIS A 89 11.32 -9.05 -17.97
C HIS A 89 10.20 -9.33 -16.95
N VAL A 90 8.98 -8.93 -17.26
CA VAL A 90 7.81 -9.19 -16.42
C VAL A 90 7.43 -10.67 -16.41
N ASP A 91 7.43 -11.34 -17.55
CA ASP A 91 7.14 -12.78 -17.62
C ASP A 91 8.13 -13.58 -16.78
N ARG A 92 9.41 -13.19 -16.78
CA ARG A 92 10.47 -13.81 -15.97
C ARG A 92 10.26 -13.53 -14.47
N LEU A 93 9.85 -12.29 -14.12
CA LEU A 93 9.47 -11.93 -12.76
C LEU A 93 8.31 -12.77 -12.23
N ILE A 94 7.22 -12.86 -13.00
CA ILE A 94 6.02 -13.63 -12.60
C ILE A 94 6.37 -15.11 -12.42
N ARG A 95 7.16 -15.68 -13.34
CA ARG A 95 7.63 -17.07 -13.22
C ARG A 95 8.46 -17.28 -11.96
N MET A 96 9.43 -16.40 -11.68
CA MET A 96 10.24 -16.47 -10.46
C MET A 96 9.36 -16.47 -9.19
N ILE A 97 8.33 -15.63 -9.16
CA ILE A 97 7.39 -15.59 -8.02
C ILE A 97 6.62 -16.91 -7.90
N VAL A 98 6.07 -17.42 -9.00
CA VAL A 98 5.29 -18.68 -9.01
C VAL A 98 6.16 -19.87 -8.62
N ASP A 99 7.39 -19.92 -9.10
CA ASP A 99 8.37 -20.99 -8.79
C ASP A 99 8.80 -20.95 -7.29
N SER A 100 8.65 -19.79 -6.62
CA SER A 100 8.94 -19.62 -5.19
C SER A 100 7.80 -20.07 -4.27
N PHE A 101 6.64 -20.44 -4.78
CA PHE A 101 5.51 -20.86 -3.95
C PHE A 101 5.89 -22.05 -3.06
N ILE A 102 5.44 -21.99 -1.81
CA ILE A 102 5.59 -23.07 -0.86
C ILE A 102 4.89 -24.32 -1.41
N PRO A 103 5.57 -25.49 -1.47
CA PRO A 103 5.05 -26.70 -2.08
C PRO A 103 3.63 -27.05 -1.60
N GLY A 104 2.73 -27.27 -2.57
CA GLY A 104 1.31 -27.57 -2.32
C GLY A 104 0.42 -26.36 -2.04
N THR A 105 0.97 -25.14 -2.12
CA THR A 105 0.22 -23.89 -1.93
C THR A 105 0.50 -22.88 -3.03
N ALA A 106 -0.27 -21.77 -3.05
CA ALA A 106 0.04 -20.57 -3.81
C ALA A 106 0.50 -19.41 -2.89
N LEU A 107 1.17 -19.75 -1.78
CA LEU A 107 1.71 -18.79 -0.83
C LEU A 107 3.22 -18.66 -1.00
N VAL A 108 3.74 -17.45 -0.84
CA VAL A 108 5.18 -17.17 -0.92
C VAL A 108 5.82 -17.21 0.46
N PRO A 109 7.08 -17.65 0.58
CA PRO A 109 7.85 -17.54 1.82
C PRO A 109 8.13 -16.06 2.13
N TYR A 110 8.36 -15.74 3.41
CA TYR A 110 8.66 -14.37 3.86
C TYR A 110 9.99 -13.84 3.27
N GLY A 111 10.95 -14.70 3.01
CA GLY A 111 12.28 -14.30 2.56
C GLY A 111 13.04 -13.50 3.63
N GLY A 112 13.87 -12.56 3.22
CA GLY A 112 14.71 -11.76 4.11
C GLY A 112 13.95 -10.72 4.95
N GLY A 113 12.66 -10.52 4.71
CA GLY A 113 11.83 -9.51 5.35
C GLY A 113 10.81 -8.91 4.40
N ASP A 114 10.12 -7.89 4.88
CA ASP A 114 9.22 -7.03 4.12
C ASP A 114 9.37 -5.57 4.59
N TRP A 115 8.37 -4.74 4.34
CA TRP A 115 8.35 -3.33 4.76
C TRP A 115 8.62 -3.12 6.26
N ASN A 116 8.25 -4.07 7.12
CA ASN A 116 8.51 -3.97 8.56
C ASN A 116 9.90 -4.52 8.94
N ASP A 117 10.91 -3.69 8.80
CA ASP A 117 12.31 -4.02 9.13
C ASP A 117 12.52 -4.56 10.54
N SER A 118 11.61 -4.29 11.47
CA SER A 118 11.74 -4.75 12.87
C SER A 118 11.37 -6.22 13.05
N LEU A 119 10.63 -6.79 12.11
CA LEU A 119 10.15 -8.17 12.16
C LEU A 119 10.86 -9.09 11.14
N GLN A 120 12.09 -8.77 10.77
CA GLN A 120 12.91 -9.64 9.93
C GLN A 120 13.22 -10.98 10.63
N PRO A 121 13.13 -12.12 9.94
CA PRO A 121 13.44 -13.42 10.55
C PRO A 121 14.90 -13.51 10.97
N VAL A 122 15.17 -14.18 12.09
CA VAL A 122 16.54 -14.27 12.65
C VAL A 122 17.46 -15.17 11.84
N SER A 123 16.94 -16.11 11.05
CA SER A 123 17.74 -17.06 10.26
C SER A 123 17.16 -17.26 8.86
N GLY A 124 18.01 -17.75 7.94
CA GLY A 124 17.59 -18.14 6.59
C GLY A 124 16.59 -19.30 6.59
N GLU A 125 16.67 -20.20 7.56
CA GLU A 125 15.70 -21.28 7.73
C GLU A 125 14.31 -20.73 8.07
N LEU A 126 14.22 -19.85 9.05
CA LEU A 126 12.96 -19.17 9.37
C LEU A 126 12.42 -18.35 8.21
N ALA A 127 13.29 -17.71 7.43
CA ALA A 127 12.92 -16.96 6.23
C ALA A 127 12.17 -17.81 5.21
N GLN A 128 12.53 -19.10 5.08
CA GLN A 128 11.87 -20.04 4.16
C GLN A 128 10.62 -20.70 4.75
N ARG A 129 10.53 -20.79 6.08
CA ARG A 129 9.40 -21.41 6.80
C ARG A 129 8.33 -20.41 7.24
N MET A 130 8.64 -19.12 7.20
CA MET A 130 7.71 -18.07 7.59
C MET A 130 6.95 -17.54 6.37
N ILE A 131 5.68 -17.20 6.57
CA ILE A 131 4.80 -16.60 5.57
C ILE A 131 4.33 -15.25 6.13
N SER A 132 4.62 -14.14 5.48
CA SER A 132 4.05 -12.85 5.83
C SER A 132 2.69 -12.69 5.14
N SER A 133 1.63 -12.45 5.91
CA SER A 133 0.30 -12.18 5.35
C SER A 133 0.32 -10.95 4.45
N TRP A 134 1.01 -9.90 4.87
CA TRP A 134 1.17 -8.65 4.10
C TRP A 134 1.87 -8.88 2.75
N THR A 135 2.93 -9.72 2.71
CA THR A 135 3.63 -10.05 1.46
C THR A 135 2.75 -10.86 0.51
N VAL A 136 1.97 -11.82 1.03
CA VAL A 136 0.99 -12.59 0.22
C VAL A 136 -0.10 -11.67 -0.35
N GLU A 137 -0.60 -10.72 0.43
CA GLU A 137 -1.59 -9.74 -0.02
C GLU A 137 -1.03 -8.79 -1.08
N MET A 138 0.28 -8.45 -0.99
CA MET A 138 0.99 -7.69 -2.03
C MET A 138 1.11 -8.49 -3.32
N ASN A 139 1.46 -9.78 -3.24
CA ASN A 139 1.48 -10.67 -4.39
C ASN A 139 0.11 -10.72 -5.08
N TYR A 140 -0.96 -11.00 -4.30
CA TYR A 140 -2.33 -10.98 -4.82
C TYR A 140 -2.68 -9.65 -5.51
N GLN A 141 -2.34 -8.52 -4.87
CA GLN A 141 -2.59 -7.20 -5.45
C GLN A 141 -1.85 -7.00 -6.77
N ALA A 142 -0.56 -7.33 -6.80
CA ALA A 142 0.28 -7.15 -7.97
C ALA A 142 -0.22 -7.97 -9.16
N PHE A 143 -0.52 -9.23 -8.94
CA PHE A 143 -1.02 -10.12 -9.99
C PHE A 143 -2.41 -9.72 -10.49
N LYS A 144 -3.35 -9.45 -9.57
CA LYS A 144 -4.70 -8.99 -9.92
C LYS A 144 -4.69 -7.67 -10.70
N GLN A 145 -3.78 -6.77 -10.36
CA GLN A 145 -3.65 -5.51 -11.08
C GLN A 145 -2.96 -5.69 -12.42
N TYR A 146 -1.95 -6.56 -12.52
CA TYR A 146 -1.22 -6.80 -13.77
C TYR A 146 -2.03 -7.65 -14.75
N GLN A 147 -2.96 -8.49 -14.30
CA GLN A 147 -3.97 -9.14 -15.14
C GLN A 147 -4.61 -8.14 -16.11
N LYS A 148 -4.98 -6.94 -15.64
CA LYS A 148 -5.56 -5.89 -16.49
C LYS A 148 -4.59 -5.40 -17.59
N VAL A 149 -3.30 -5.41 -17.32
CA VAL A 149 -2.29 -5.04 -18.35
C VAL A 149 -2.28 -6.09 -19.46
N TYR A 150 -2.31 -7.37 -19.12
CA TYR A 150 -2.43 -8.44 -20.11
C TYR A 150 -3.73 -8.35 -20.90
N GLU A 151 -4.86 -8.03 -20.25
CA GLU A 151 -6.15 -7.80 -20.94
C GLU A 151 -6.04 -6.63 -21.94
N MET A 152 -5.44 -5.49 -21.54
CA MET A 152 -5.20 -4.33 -22.40
C MET A 152 -4.26 -4.65 -23.57
N ALA A 153 -3.27 -5.51 -23.36
CA ALA A 153 -2.31 -5.94 -24.38
C ALA A 153 -2.86 -7.07 -25.31
N GLY A 154 -4.06 -7.60 -25.03
CA GLY A 154 -4.62 -8.72 -25.78
C GLY A 154 -4.05 -10.09 -25.43
N GLU A 155 -3.26 -10.19 -24.37
CA GLU A 155 -2.61 -11.42 -23.86
C GLU A 155 -3.61 -12.26 -23.03
N THR A 156 -4.70 -12.70 -23.64
CA THR A 156 -5.84 -13.33 -22.94
C THR A 156 -5.46 -14.61 -22.17
N ALA A 157 -4.54 -15.41 -22.69
CA ALA A 157 -4.06 -16.63 -22.03
C ALA A 157 -3.35 -16.30 -20.71
N LYS A 158 -2.40 -15.34 -20.72
CA LYS A 158 -1.68 -14.89 -19.53
C LYS A 158 -2.60 -14.21 -18.52
N ALA A 159 -3.59 -13.43 -19.00
CA ALA A 159 -4.59 -12.83 -18.13
C ALA A 159 -5.43 -13.87 -17.39
N LYS A 160 -5.83 -14.95 -18.09
CA LYS A 160 -6.57 -16.07 -17.50
C LYS A 160 -5.72 -16.82 -16.47
N GLU A 161 -4.45 -17.10 -16.79
CA GLU A 161 -3.51 -17.76 -15.88
C GLU A 161 -3.33 -16.96 -14.58
N LEU A 162 -3.08 -15.64 -14.66
CA LEU A 162 -2.96 -14.80 -13.47
C LEU A 162 -4.26 -14.76 -12.64
N LYS A 163 -5.41 -14.79 -13.28
CA LYS A 163 -6.71 -14.87 -12.59
C LYS A 163 -6.79 -16.15 -11.76
N GLU A 164 -6.48 -17.31 -12.37
CA GLU A 164 -6.50 -18.61 -11.70
C GLU A 164 -5.50 -18.67 -10.52
N ILE A 165 -4.32 -18.10 -10.71
CA ILE A 165 -3.32 -17.96 -9.62
C ILE A 165 -3.87 -17.09 -8.49
N CYS A 166 -4.49 -15.95 -8.77
CA CYS A 166 -5.11 -15.08 -7.76
C CYS A 166 -6.21 -15.79 -6.97
N GLU A 167 -7.04 -16.61 -7.63
CA GLU A 167 -8.08 -17.41 -6.97
C GLU A 167 -7.46 -18.44 -5.99
N ARG A 168 -6.37 -19.09 -6.39
CA ARG A 168 -5.62 -20.00 -5.52
C ARG A 168 -4.95 -19.27 -4.35
N ILE A 169 -4.29 -18.12 -4.59
CA ILE A 169 -3.69 -17.31 -3.53
C ILE A 169 -4.76 -16.95 -2.48
N ARG A 170 -5.93 -16.48 -2.92
CA ARG A 170 -7.02 -16.11 -2.01
C ARG A 170 -7.52 -17.30 -1.19
N ALA A 171 -7.67 -18.48 -1.82
CA ALA A 171 -8.12 -19.68 -1.14
C ALA A 171 -7.12 -20.14 -0.07
N ASP A 172 -5.84 -20.24 -0.43
CA ASP A 172 -4.78 -20.66 0.47
C ASP A 172 -4.52 -19.65 1.59
N PHE A 173 -4.58 -18.35 1.27
CA PHE A 173 -4.49 -17.27 2.26
C PHE A 173 -5.56 -17.40 3.35
N ASN A 174 -6.83 -17.52 2.95
CA ASN A 174 -7.93 -17.64 3.91
C ASN A 174 -7.83 -18.93 4.74
N LYS A 175 -7.42 -20.04 4.13
CA LYS A 175 -7.25 -21.32 4.81
C LYS A 175 -6.12 -21.31 5.83
N THR A 176 -5.02 -20.60 5.52
CA THR A 176 -3.74 -20.71 6.24
C THR A 176 -3.52 -19.59 7.24
N LEU A 177 -3.88 -18.34 6.86
CA LEU A 177 -3.50 -17.12 7.57
C LEU A 177 -4.67 -16.40 8.24
N VAL A 178 -5.92 -16.84 8.02
CA VAL A 178 -7.11 -16.29 8.68
C VAL A 178 -7.72 -17.36 9.58
N ARG A 179 -7.85 -17.05 10.87
CA ARG A 179 -8.50 -17.92 11.86
C ARG A 179 -9.44 -17.08 12.72
N ASP A 180 -10.61 -17.61 13.02
CA ASP A 180 -11.65 -16.94 13.82
C ASP A 180 -11.99 -15.52 13.30
N GLY A 181 -11.93 -15.35 11.97
CA GLY A 181 -12.21 -14.09 11.29
C GLY A 181 -11.06 -13.08 11.31
N VAL A 182 -9.94 -13.37 11.99
CA VAL A 182 -8.81 -12.46 12.14
C VAL A 182 -7.63 -12.93 11.28
N VAL A 183 -6.99 -12.00 10.56
CA VAL A 183 -5.76 -12.26 9.82
C VAL A 183 -4.55 -12.24 10.76
N ALA A 184 -3.68 -13.23 10.66
CA ALA A 184 -2.40 -13.26 11.38
C ALA A 184 -1.39 -12.30 10.74
N GLY A 185 -0.41 -11.82 11.50
CA GLY A 185 0.74 -11.13 10.94
C GLY A 185 1.59 -12.08 10.10
N TYR A 186 1.87 -13.27 10.67
CA TYR A 186 2.67 -14.30 10.02
C TYR A 186 2.11 -15.70 10.28
N GLY A 187 2.40 -16.62 9.36
CA GLY A 187 2.33 -18.05 9.56
C GLY A 187 3.74 -18.65 9.65
N LEU A 188 3.99 -19.55 10.61
CA LEU A 188 5.23 -20.31 10.72
C LEU A 188 4.94 -21.77 10.45
N ILE A 189 5.60 -22.33 9.44
CA ILE A 189 5.50 -23.76 9.09
C ILE A 189 6.35 -24.54 10.09
N GLU A 190 5.71 -25.37 10.90
CA GLU A 190 6.36 -26.27 11.86
C GLU A 190 6.87 -27.55 11.18
N ASP A 191 7.64 -28.37 11.91
CA ASP A 191 8.26 -29.59 11.37
C ASP A 191 7.24 -30.65 10.93
N ASP A 192 6.07 -30.68 11.57
CA ASP A 192 4.92 -31.53 11.19
C ASP A 192 4.08 -30.96 10.04
N ARG A 193 4.54 -29.87 9.42
CA ARG A 193 3.88 -29.08 8.35
C ARG A 193 2.59 -28.38 8.77
N THR A 194 2.27 -28.34 10.03
CA THR A 194 1.21 -27.43 10.52
C THR A 194 1.67 -25.98 10.44
N VAL A 195 0.73 -25.03 10.39
CA VAL A 195 1.04 -23.62 10.40
C VAL A 195 0.62 -23.01 11.73
N ARG A 196 1.62 -22.53 12.48
CA ARG A 196 1.43 -21.73 13.68
C ARG A 196 1.25 -20.27 13.29
N LEU A 197 0.19 -19.65 13.75
CA LEU A 197 -0.03 -18.23 13.56
C LEU A 197 0.81 -17.40 14.56
N LEU A 198 1.34 -16.25 14.08
CA LEU A 198 2.03 -15.26 14.90
C LEU A 198 1.37 -13.89 14.70
N LEU A 199 1.42 -13.03 15.71
CA LEU A 199 0.69 -11.75 15.74
C LEU A 199 -0.81 -12.00 15.47
N HIS A 200 -1.38 -12.88 16.29
CA HIS A 200 -2.78 -13.34 16.18
C HIS A 200 -3.37 -13.62 17.58
N PRO A 201 -4.68 -13.40 17.83
CA PRO A 201 -5.27 -13.68 19.15
C PRO A 201 -5.07 -15.10 19.70
N ALA A 202 -4.92 -16.09 18.83
CA ALA A 202 -4.74 -17.49 19.20
C ALA A 202 -3.27 -17.89 19.42
N GLU A 203 -2.30 -16.95 19.40
CA GLU A 203 -0.87 -17.26 19.56
C GLU A 203 -0.36 -16.93 20.96
N ASP A 204 0.75 -17.56 21.35
CA ASP A 204 1.35 -17.45 22.69
C ASP A 204 2.85 -17.09 22.70
N ARG A 205 3.48 -16.91 21.52
CA ARG A 205 4.93 -16.72 21.40
C ARG A 205 5.39 -15.27 21.46
N THR A 206 4.68 -14.38 20.78
CA THR A 206 5.06 -12.97 20.65
C THR A 206 4.34 -12.07 21.65
N GLY A 207 3.16 -12.48 22.08
CA GLY A 207 2.26 -11.70 22.92
C GLY A 207 1.55 -10.56 22.15
N ILE A 208 1.78 -10.44 20.84
CA ILE A 208 1.10 -9.50 19.95
C ILE A 208 -0.11 -10.22 19.36
N ARG A 209 -1.28 -9.60 19.46
CA ARG A 209 -2.54 -10.20 19.01
C ARG A 209 -3.02 -9.68 17.67
N TYR A 210 -2.62 -8.46 17.30
CA TYR A 210 -3.13 -7.78 16.12
C TYR A 210 -2.03 -7.00 15.41
N SER A 211 -2.01 -7.08 14.08
CA SER A 211 -1.09 -6.37 13.20
C SER A 211 -1.84 -5.53 12.17
N LEU A 212 -1.54 -4.25 12.09
CA LEU A 212 -2.17 -3.30 11.18
C LEU A 212 -1.88 -3.60 9.71
N LEU A 213 -0.64 -4.03 9.40
CA LEU A 213 -0.18 -4.20 8.02
C LEU A 213 -1.08 -5.11 7.19
N PRO A 214 -1.32 -6.37 7.59
CA PRO A 214 -2.19 -7.26 6.83
C PRO A 214 -3.66 -6.81 6.85
N MET A 215 -4.15 -6.19 7.93
CA MET A 215 -5.52 -5.69 7.97
C MET A 215 -5.77 -4.61 6.90
N ASN A 216 -4.84 -3.65 6.77
CA ASN A 216 -4.93 -2.62 5.74
C ASN A 216 -4.75 -3.20 4.34
N ARG A 217 -3.71 -4.01 4.15
CA ARG A 217 -3.36 -4.53 2.83
C ARG A 217 -4.43 -5.47 2.31
N GLY A 218 -5.04 -6.29 3.16
CA GLY A 218 -6.14 -7.17 2.79
C GLY A 218 -7.35 -6.41 2.21
N ILE A 219 -7.65 -5.23 2.76
CA ILE A 219 -8.67 -4.32 2.23
C ILE A 219 -8.20 -3.68 0.91
N ILE A 220 -6.98 -3.13 0.89
CA ILE A 220 -6.45 -2.42 -0.28
C ILE A 220 -6.30 -3.36 -1.49
N SER A 221 -5.80 -4.56 -1.30
CA SER A 221 -5.64 -5.56 -2.36
C SER A 221 -6.99 -6.08 -2.87
N GLY A 222 -8.02 -6.09 -2.00
CA GLY A 222 -9.32 -6.69 -2.25
C GLY A 222 -9.29 -8.22 -2.18
N ILE A 223 -8.36 -8.79 -1.37
CA ILE A 223 -8.36 -10.22 -1.05
C ILE A 223 -9.45 -10.55 -0.03
N PHE A 224 -9.76 -9.62 0.87
CA PHE A 224 -10.86 -9.77 1.83
C PHE A 224 -12.23 -9.67 1.17
N THR A 225 -13.20 -10.37 1.74
CA THR A 225 -14.62 -10.13 1.48
C THR A 225 -15.06 -8.81 2.13
N LYS A 226 -16.29 -8.37 1.82
CA LYS A 226 -16.86 -7.16 2.44
C LYS A 226 -16.98 -7.29 3.95
N GLU A 227 -17.38 -8.47 4.42
CA GLU A 227 -17.53 -8.80 5.84
C GLU A 227 -16.18 -8.81 6.56
N GLN A 228 -15.16 -9.45 5.97
CA GLN A 228 -13.80 -9.44 6.48
C GLN A 228 -13.24 -8.03 6.56
N ALA A 229 -13.42 -7.22 5.50
CA ALA A 229 -12.94 -5.85 5.48
C ALA A 229 -13.57 -4.99 6.58
N ARG A 230 -14.90 -5.13 6.80
CA ARG A 230 -15.60 -4.43 7.87
C ARG A 230 -15.08 -4.87 9.24
N HIS A 231 -14.99 -6.16 9.47
CA HIS A 231 -14.52 -6.72 10.75
C HIS A 231 -13.11 -6.23 11.09
N HIS A 232 -12.17 -6.27 10.14
CA HIS A 232 -10.82 -5.79 10.39
C HIS A 232 -10.75 -4.27 10.60
N GLN A 233 -11.60 -3.47 9.95
CA GLN A 233 -11.69 -2.04 10.24
C GLN A 233 -12.22 -1.77 11.64
N ASP A 234 -13.20 -2.53 12.10
CA ASP A 234 -13.73 -2.40 13.45
C ASP A 234 -12.68 -2.81 14.50
N LEU A 235 -11.89 -3.87 14.25
CA LEU A 235 -10.74 -4.24 15.08
C LEU A 235 -9.65 -3.15 15.12
N ILE A 236 -9.34 -2.52 13.99
CA ILE A 236 -8.36 -1.41 13.96
C ILE A 236 -8.86 -0.25 14.83
N GLU A 237 -10.12 0.14 14.70
CA GLU A 237 -10.72 1.23 15.50
C GLU A 237 -10.71 0.91 17.00
N GLU A 238 -11.03 -0.32 17.38
CA GLU A 238 -11.13 -0.75 18.77
C GLU A 238 -9.76 -0.98 19.41
N VAL A 239 -8.84 -1.64 18.70
CA VAL A 239 -7.62 -2.19 19.31
C VAL A 239 -6.36 -1.42 18.92
N LEU A 240 -6.21 -1.03 17.64
CA LEU A 240 -4.95 -0.47 17.13
C LEU A 240 -4.94 1.05 17.08
N LYS A 241 -6.09 1.70 17.21
CA LYS A 241 -6.17 3.16 17.07
C LYS A 241 -5.86 3.86 18.39
N GLY A 242 -4.92 4.80 18.34
CA GLY A 242 -4.67 5.79 19.37
C GLY A 242 -5.20 7.18 18.98
N PRO A 243 -5.00 8.19 19.83
CA PRO A 243 -5.38 9.57 19.53
C PRO A 243 -4.73 10.10 18.25
N ASP A 244 -3.49 9.69 17.98
CA ASP A 244 -2.65 10.10 16.86
C ASP A 244 -2.86 9.29 15.57
N GLY A 245 -3.56 8.17 15.62
CA GLY A 245 -3.87 7.32 14.47
C GLY A 245 -3.71 5.84 14.73
N ALA A 246 -3.69 5.03 13.66
CA ALA A 246 -3.56 3.59 13.75
C ALA A 246 -2.09 3.18 13.97
N ARG A 247 -1.85 2.31 14.94
CA ARG A 247 -0.54 1.78 15.32
C ARG A 247 -0.27 0.47 14.63
N LEU A 248 1.01 0.15 14.42
CA LEU A 248 1.43 -1.06 13.70
C LEU A 248 0.97 -2.35 14.38
N MET A 249 0.92 -2.35 15.71
CA MET A 249 0.57 -3.51 16.53
C MET A 249 -0.19 -3.06 17.79
N ASP A 250 -0.94 -3.98 18.42
CA ASP A 250 -1.65 -3.72 19.68
C ASP A 250 -0.70 -3.47 20.87
N ARG A 251 0.53 -3.98 20.79
CA ARG A 251 1.66 -3.70 21.69
C ARG A 251 2.99 -3.98 21.01
N PRO A 252 4.11 -3.43 21.50
CA PRO A 252 5.43 -3.81 21.02
C PRO A 252 5.77 -5.25 21.41
N LEU A 253 6.58 -5.93 20.62
CA LEU A 253 7.16 -7.21 20.98
C LEU A 253 7.98 -7.06 22.28
N LYS A 254 7.81 -7.97 23.21
CA LYS A 254 8.51 -7.90 24.51
C LYS A 254 10.04 -7.97 24.32
N TYR A 255 10.76 -7.05 24.95
CA TYR A 255 12.21 -7.04 24.93
C TYR A 255 12.79 -8.21 25.73
N LYS A 256 13.71 -8.96 25.13
CA LYS A 256 14.29 -10.20 25.71
C LYS A 256 15.78 -10.07 26.02
N GLY A 257 16.30 -8.86 26.25
CA GLY A 257 17.69 -8.66 26.66
C GLY A 257 18.73 -8.98 25.59
N GLY A 258 18.36 -8.89 24.29
CA GLY A 258 19.24 -9.14 23.16
C GLY A 258 19.23 -10.56 22.61
N ILE A 259 18.47 -11.48 23.24
CA ILE A 259 18.22 -12.82 22.68
C ILE A 259 17.20 -12.70 21.54
N GLN A 260 17.56 -13.22 20.38
CA GLN A 260 16.71 -13.23 19.19
C GLN A 260 16.24 -14.66 18.92
N THR A 261 14.92 -14.85 18.88
CA THR A 261 14.33 -16.18 18.65
C THR A 261 13.48 -16.25 17.37
N LEU A 262 12.82 -15.16 17.01
CA LEU A 262 11.99 -15.06 15.81
C LEU A 262 12.39 -13.86 14.95
N PHE A 263 12.56 -12.66 15.56
CA PHE A 263 12.74 -11.42 14.85
C PHE A 263 14.02 -10.69 15.31
N ARG A 264 14.86 -10.32 14.36
CA ARG A 264 16.19 -9.73 14.62
C ARG A 264 16.11 -8.45 15.45
N ARG A 265 15.36 -7.45 14.99
CA ARG A 265 15.41 -6.10 15.57
C ARG A 265 14.41 -5.93 16.71
N ALA A 266 13.20 -6.40 16.55
CA ALA A 266 12.14 -6.19 17.54
C ALA A 266 12.45 -6.83 18.90
N GLU A 267 13.12 -7.98 18.93
CA GLU A 267 13.49 -8.68 20.19
C GLU A 267 14.73 -8.10 20.89
N SER A 268 15.60 -7.38 20.17
CA SER A 268 16.91 -6.96 20.68
C SER A 268 17.12 -5.46 20.75
N SER A 269 16.30 -4.63 20.10
CA SER A 269 16.44 -3.18 20.19
C SER A 269 16.06 -2.65 21.58
N THR A 270 16.93 -1.87 22.19
CA THR A 270 16.73 -1.29 23.52
C THR A 270 15.88 -0.03 23.51
N PHE A 271 15.79 0.67 22.37
CA PHE A 271 14.98 1.87 22.21
C PHE A 271 13.53 1.52 21.88
N PHE A 272 12.61 2.40 22.26
CA PHE A 272 11.24 2.41 21.79
C PHE A 272 11.13 3.40 20.63
N GLY A 273 10.55 2.96 19.51
CA GLY A 273 10.40 3.82 18.33
C GLY A 273 10.34 3.05 17.01
N ARG A 274 10.22 3.77 15.89
CA ARG A 274 10.14 3.22 14.53
C ARG A 274 9.02 2.18 14.37
N GLU A 275 9.33 1.06 13.75
CA GLU A 275 8.38 -0.04 13.49
C GLU A 275 8.05 -0.87 14.75
N ILE A 276 8.54 -0.45 15.92
CA ILE A 276 8.29 -1.15 17.19
C ILE A 276 7.15 -0.45 17.95
N GLY A 277 5.92 -0.72 17.57
CA GLY A 277 4.72 -0.29 18.30
C GLY A 277 4.31 1.17 18.13
N LEU A 278 4.91 1.93 17.21
CA LEU A 278 4.54 3.33 16.91
C LEU A 278 3.33 3.45 16.01
N MET A 279 2.78 4.66 15.94
CA MET A 279 2.04 5.12 14.77
C MET A 279 3.05 5.55 13.72
N TYR A 280 3.19 4.75 12.67
CA TYR A 280 4.04 5.06 11.53
C TYR A 280 3.18 5.70 10.44
N VAL A 281 3.49 6.95 10.05
CA VAL A 281 2.61 7.75 9.16
C VAL A 281 2.41 7.10 7.80
N HIS A 282 3.43 6.43 7.24
CA HIS A 282 3.28 5.68 6.00
C HIS A 282 2.13 4.65 6.09
N GLU A 283 2.14 3.80 7.12
CA GLU A 283 1.14 2.74 7.27
C GLU A 283 -0.21 3.30 7.75
N HIS A 284 -0.20 4.35 8.55
CA HIS A 284 -1.41 5.10 8.88
C HIS A 284 -2.09 5.69 7.62
N LEU A 285 -1.32 6.14 6.64
CA LEU A 285 -1.86 6.56 5.33
C LEU A 285 -2.43 5.38 4.54
N ARG A 286 -1.90 4.16 4.70
CA ARG A 286 -2.53 2.96 4.15
C ARG A 286 -3.83 2.61 4.86
N TYR A 287 -3.91 2.83 6.17
CA TYR A 287 -5.20 2.77 6.87
C TYR A 287 -6.20 3.79 6.31
N ALA A 288 -5.77 5.05 6.07
CA ALA A 288 -6.61 6.04 5.40
C ALA A 288 -7.07 5.58 4.01
N GLU A 289 -6.18 4.94 3.22
CA GLU A 289 -6.55 4.36 1.93
C GLU A 289 -7.59 3.24 2.06
N ALA A 290 -7.45 2.36 3.06
CA ALA A 290 -8.43 1.31 3.35
C ALA A 290 -9.80 1.88 3.73
N LEU A 291 -9.84 2.96 4.54
CA LEU A 291 -11.08 3.68 4.86
C LEU A 291 -11.75 4.28 3.62
N ALA A 292 -10.96 4.91 2.75
CA ALA A 292 -11.48 5.45 1.48
C ALA A 292 -12.04 4.33 0.58
N ARG A 293 -11.38 3.18 0.52
CA ARG A 293 -11.81 2.06 -0.29
C ARG A 293 -13.16 1.48 0.14
N THR A 294 -13.44 1.51 1.44
CA THR A 294 -14.72 1.06 2.01
C THR A 294 -15.76 2.17 2.15
N GLY A 295 -15.40 3.44 1.91
CA GLY A 295 -16.32 4.58 1.94
C GLY A 295 -16.56 5.18 3.33
N ARG A 296 -15.68 4.94 4.30
CA ARG A 296 -15.75 5.56 5.63
C ARG A 296 -15.20 7.00 5.60
N ALA A 297 -15.95 7.93 4.99
CA ALA A 297 -15.49 9.27 4.62
C ALA A 297 -15.02 10.13 5.80
N ASP A 298 -15.78 10.16 6.91
CA ASP A 298 -15.41 10.96 8.11
C ASP A 298 -14.13 10.45 8.75
N ALA A 299 -14.02 9.12 8.91
CA ALA A 299 -12.82 8.47 9.45
C ALA A 299 -11.61 8.69 8.53
N PHE A 300 -11.82 8.64 7.21
CA PHE A 300 -10.80 8.92 6.22
C PHE A 300 -10.26 10.35 6.31
N LEU A 301 -11.14 11.36 6.37
CA LEU A 301 -10.73 12.76 6.53
C LEU A 301 -9.97 12.96 7.86
N LYS A 302 -10.46 12.36 8.96
CA LYS A 302 -9.77 12.40 10.25
C LYS A 302 -8.37 11.79 10.17
N ALA A 303 -8.23 10.62 9.53
CA ALA A 303 -6.94 9.96 9.36
C ALA A 303 -5.95 10.82 8.53
N LEU A 304 -6.41 11.49 7.49
CA LEU A 304 -5.59 12.44 6.74
C LEU A 304 -5.13 13.61 7.62
N ARG A 305 -6.01 14.17 8.46
CA ARG A 305 -5.65 15.27 9.37
C ARG A 305 -4.67 14.85 10.47
N GLN A 306 -4.70 13.60 10.92
CA GLN A 306 -3.74 13.05 11.87
C GLN A 306 -2.33 12.89 11.28
N ALA A 307 -2.19 12.85 9.96
CA ALA A 307 -0.90 12.68 9.27
C ALA A 307 -0.13 13.97 9.00
N ILE A 308 -0.76 15.15 9.23
CA ILE A 308 -0.13 16.45 8.94
C ILE A 308 0.22 17.22 10.21
N PRO A 309 1.28 18.05 10.20
CA PRO A 309 1.72 18.80 11.37
C PRO A 309 0.86 20.05 11.65
N VAL A 310 0.22 20.61 10.62
CA VAL A 310 -0.57 21.86 10.74
C VAL A 310 -1.83 21.60 11.57
N ALA A 311 -2.07 22.46 12.57
CA ALA A 311 -3.20 22.35 13.50
C ALA A 311 -3.30 20.95 14.17
N TYR A 312 -2.15 20.33 14.43
CA TYR A 312 -2.08 18.93 14.92
C TYR A 312 -2.83 18.75 16.24
N ARG A 313 -2.69 19.72 17.18
CA ARG A 313 -3.36 19.65 18.49
C ARG A 313 -4.87 19.77 18.44
N ASP A 314 -5.43 20.35 17.38
CA ASP A 314 -6.89 20.41 17.19
C ASP A 314 -7.47 19.01 16.95
N ILE A 315 -6.65 18.10 16.45
CA ILE A 315 -7.02 16.73 16.12
C ILE A 315 -6.48 15.73 17.18
N VAL A 316 -5.31 16.02 17.73
CA VAL A 316 -4.60 15.21 18.73
C VAL A 316 -4.25 16.09 19.92
N PRO A 317 -5.18 16.34 20.86
CA PRO A 317 -4.99 17.29 21.97
C PRO A 317 -3.80 16.96 22.88
N CYS A 318 -3.48 15.66 23.07
CA CYS A 318 -2.32 15.20 23.84
C CYS A 318 -1.00 15.23 23.05
N GLY A 319 -1.02 15.74 21.81
CA GLY A 319 0.18 15.86 20.98
C GLY A 319 0.94 17.15 21.21
N ASP A 320 2.27 17.10 21.08
CA ASP A 320 3.10 18.30 21.03
C ASP A 320 2.84 19.12 19.77
N ILE A 321 3.14 20.42 19.84
CA ILE A 321 3.14 21.28 18.66
C ILE A 321 4.22 20.79 17.69
N ARG A 322 3.84 20.63 16.43
CA ARG A 322 4.74 20.19 15.36
C ARG A 322 5.14 21.36 14.46
N GLN A 323 6.34 21.31 13.93
CA GLN A 323 6.79 22.27 12.93
C GLN A 323 5.97 22.13 11.65
N SER A 324 5.24 23.17 11.25
CA SER A 324 4.21 23.14 10.22
C SER A 324 4.73 22.87 8.79
N ASN A 325 5.99 23.20 8.51
CA ASN A 325 6.62 23.02 7.19
C ASN A 325 7.49 21.77 7.11
N CYS A 326 7.26 20.78 7.98
CA CYS A 326 8.04 19.56 8.06
C CYS A 326 7.14 18.33 8.03
N TYR A 327 7.58 17.29 7.31
CA TYR A 327 6.93 15.98 7.39
C TYR A 327 7.46 15.19 8.59
N TYR A 328 6.56 14.56 9.32
CA TYR A 328 6.86 13.62 10.39
C TYR A 328 6.52 12.21 9.95
N SER A 329 7.50 11.32 9.94
CA SER A 329 7.31 9.92 9.52
C SER A 329 6.63 9.05 10.57
N SER A 330 6.60 9.51 11.82
CA SER A 330 5.94 8.80 12.92
C SER A 330 5.38 9.75 13.97
N SER A 331 4.43 9.25 14.74
CA SER A 331 4.05 9.79 16.04
C SER A 331 4.69 8.94 17.10
N ASP A 332 5.46 9.57 17.97
CA ASP A 332 6.32 8.93 18.96
C ASP A 332 5.85 9.23 20.39
N VAL A 333 6.38 8.49 21.34
CA VAL A 333 6.10 8.66 22.77
C VAL A 333 7.39 8.73 23.54
N ILE A 334 7.43 9.52 24.62
CA ILE A 334 8.61 9.63 25.47
C ILE A 334 8.62 8.47 26.46
N PHE A 335 9.08 7.32 26.01
CA PHE A 335 9.52 6.26 26.91
C PHE A 335 11.04 6.25 27.00
N LYS A 336 11.58 6.10 28.18
CA LYS A 336 13.03 6.07 28.41
C LYS A 336 13.69 4.84 27.79
N ASN A 337 12.96 3.74 27.77
CA ASN A 337 13.43 2.45 27.28
C ASN A 337 12.25 1.50 27.00
N ARG A 338 12.56 0.30 26.54
CA ARG A 338 11.57 -0.74 26.21
C ARG A 338 10.82 -1.28 27.42
N TYR A 339 11.40 -1.26 28.62
CA TYR A 339 10.72 -1.72 29.85
C TYR A 339 9.61 -0.76 30.24
N GLU A 340 9.89 0.54 30.26
CA GLU A 340 8.85 1.56 30.51
C GLU A 340 7.74 1.51 29.44
N ALA A 341 8.11 1.31 28.18
CA ALA A 341 7.13 1.15 27.09
C ALA A 341 6.21 -0.07 27.30
N ASP A 342 6.74 -1.19 27.77
CA ASP A 342 5.96 -2.41 28.04
C ASP A 342 4.97 -2.20 29.21
N GLU A 343 5.38 -1.49 30.25
CA GLU A 343 4.57 -1.18 31.44
C GLU A 343 3.47 -0.15 31.17
N ARG A 344 3.76 0.87 30.35
CA ARG A 344 2.92 2.06 30.19
C ARG A 344 2.29 2.20 28.80
N TYR A 345 2.35 1.17 27.96
CA TYR A 345 1.90 1.26 26.57
C TYR A 345 0.41 1.66 26.46
N ASP A 346 -0.43 1.20 27.36
CA ASP A 346 -1.87 1.50 27.38
C ASP A 346 -2.18 2.99 27.61
N GLU A 347 -1.25 3.77 28.22
CA GLU A 347 -1.38 5.21 28.39
C GLU A 347 -1.42 5.96 27.05
N ILE A 348 -0.91 5.37 26.00
CA ILE A 348 -0.95 5.92 24.64
C ILE A 348 -2.40 5.99 24.13
N LYS A 349 -3.16 4.91 24.33
CA LYS A 349 -4.57 4.83 23.90
C LYS A 349 -5.46 5.82 24.63
N THR A 350 -5.22 6.00 25.91
CA THR A 350 -5.99 6.91 26.75
C THR A 350 -5.64 8.37 26.53
N GLY A 351 -4.52 8.67 25.84
CA GLY A 351 -4.02 10.03 25.64
C GLY A 351 -3.46 10.68 26.90
N THR A 352 -3.16 9.89 27.94
CA THR A 352 -2.60 10.39 29.21
C THR A 352 -1.12 10.65 29.12
N ILE A 353 -0.43 10.12 28.10
CA ILE A 353 0.96 10.41 27.79
C ILE A 353 1.08 11.34 26.60
N THR A 354 2.06 12.28 26.65
CA THR A 354 2.28 13.21 25.56
C THR A 354 2.83 12.51 24.32
N LEU A 355 2.21 12.77 23.18
CA LEU A 355 2.63 12.26 21.88
C LEU A 355 3.51 13.28 21.17
N LYS A 356 4.70 12.86 20.79
CA LYS A 356 5.70 13.69 20.07
C LYS A 356 5.76 13.34 18.59
N GLY A 357 6.23 14.29 17.79
CA GLY A 357 6.64 14.01 16.44
C GLY A 357 7.93 13.20 16.43
N GLY A 358 7.97 12.10 15.68
CA GLY A 358 9.16 11.29 15.48
C GLY A 358 10.07 11.85 14.38
N TRP A 359 10.63 11.00 13.55
CA TRP A 359 11.57 11.37 12.50
C TRP A 359 10.97 12.33 11.47
N ARG A 360 11.78 13.30 11.02
CA ARG A 360 11.33 14.40 10.14
C ARG A 360 11.67 14.22 8.67
N VAL A 361 12.43 13.22 8.27
CA VAL A 361 13.09 13.16 6.96
C VAL A 361 12.86 11.82 6.26
N TYR A 362 11.67 11.29 6.27
CA TYR A 362 11.37 10.05 5.53
C TYR A 362 10.37 10.35 4.41
N SER A 363 10.77 10.14 3.16
CA SER A 363 10.17 10.81 1.99
C SER A 363 8.96 10.12 1.35
N SER A 364 8.63 8.87 1.68
CA SER A 364 7.53 8.14 1.03
C SER A 364 6.14 8.66 1.38
N GLY A 365 5.94 9.07 2.62
CA GLY A 365 4.64 9.52 3.13
C GLY A 365 4.05 10.73 2.42
N PRO A 366 4.78 11.82 2.12
CA PRO A 366 4.23 12.98 1.43
C PRO A 366 3.64 12.65 0.06
N GLY A 367 4.30 11.77 -0.71
CA GLY A 367 3.80 11.32 -2.01
C GLY A 367 2.52 10.52 -1.89
N ILE A 368 2.43 9.62 -0.90
CA ILE A 368 1.22 8.86 -0.61
C ILE A 368 0.09 9.80 -0.17
N TYR A 369 0.38 10.75 0.72
CA TYR A 369 -0.58 11.73 1.23
C TYR A 369 -1.21 12.55 0.09
N ILE A 370 -0.39 13.17 -0.75
CA ILE A 370 -0.86 13.94 -1.92
C ILE A 370 -1.64 13.03 -2.88
N GLY A 371 -1.15 11.82 -3.09
CA GLY A 371 -1.84 10.80 -3.88
C GLY A 371 -3.25 10.49 -3.36
N LEU A 372 -3.42 10.38 -2.04
CA LEU A 372 -4.73 10.14 -1.41
C LEU A 372 -5.65 11.36 -1.52
N ILE A 373 -5.13 12.58 -1.37
CA ILE A 373 -5.94 13.80 -1.58
C ILE A 373 -6.51 13.81 -2.99
N VAL A 374 -5.67 13.63 -4.01
CA VAL A 374 -6.11 13.71 -5.40
C VAL A 374 -6.97 12.50 -5.79
N SER A 375 -6.48 11.28 -5.51
CA SER A 375 -7.10 10.06 -6.04
C SER A 375 -8.25 9.51 -5.21
N ARG A 376 -8.39 9.92 -3.94
CA ARG A 376 -9.42 9.41 -3.02
C ARG A 376 -10.32 10.50 -2.45
N LEU A 377 -9.76 11.57 -1.86
CA LEU A 377 -10.59 12.66 -1.33
C LEU A 377 -11.30 13.39 -2.46
N LEU A 378 -10.54 13.94 -3.42
CA LEU A 378 -11.10 14.53 -4.63
C LEU A 378 -11.59 13.46 -5.62
N GLY A 379 -11.07 12.25 -5.53
CA GLY A 379 -11.49 11.08 -6.30
C GLY A 379 -11.09 11.10 -7.77
N LEU A 380 -10.08 11.88 -8.16
CA LEU A 380 -9.68 12.08 -9.54
C LEU A 380 -8.55 11.14 -9.94
N ARG A 381 -8.80 10.23 -10.88
CA ARG A 381 -7.83 9.23 -11.34
C ARG A 381 -7.91 9.06 -12.86
N LYS A 382 -6.80 8.63 -13.44
CA LYS A 382 -6.74 8.05 -14.79
C LYS A 382 -6.35 6.59 -14.67
N ASP A 383 -7.05 5.72 -15.36
CA ASP A 383 -6.70 4.31 -15.43
C ASP A 383 -7.24 3.68 -16.71
N SER A 384 -6.35 2.99 -17.45
CA SER A 384 -6.72 2.16 -18.60
C SER A 384 -7.59 2.90 -19.65
N GLY A 385 -7.15 4.12 -20.01
CA GLY A 385 -7.83 4.95 -21.00
C GLY A 385 -9.13 5.64 -20.51
N ASN A 386 -9.39 5.60 -19.20
CA ASN A 386 -10.55 6.23 -18.59
C ASN A 386 -10.16 7.31 -17.57
N VAL A 387 -11.04 8.28 -17.41
CA VAL A 387 -11.11 9.16 -16.26
C VAL A 387 -12.06 8.54 -15.25
N ILE A 388 -11.63 8.42 -14.01
CA ILE A 388 -12.42 7.88 -12.91
C ILE A 388 -12.65 9.01 -11.91
N ILE A 389 -13.92 9.26 -11.58
CA ILE A 389 -14.33 10.25 -10.56
C ILE A 389 -15.01 9.50 -9.42
N ASP A 390 -14.31 9.37 -8.29
CA ASP A 390 -14.72 8.55 -7.14
C ASP A 390 -14.36 9.24 -5.82
N PRO A 391 -14.96 10.41 -5.50
CA PRO A 391 -14.68 11.12 -4.27
C PRO A 391 -15.17 10.31 -3.06
N VAL A 392 -14.33 10.26 -2.02
CA VAL A 392 -14.71 9.78 -0.69
C VAL A 392 -14.59 10.96 0.27
N MET A 393 -15.67 11.70 0.36
CA MET A 393 -15.72 13.02 1.00
C MET A 393 -16.88 13.08 1.98
N PRO A 394 -16.66 13.49 3.24
CA PRO A 394 -17.74 13.64 4.19
C PRO A 394 -18.61 14.87 3.87
N HIS A 395 -19.85 14.87 4.37
CA HIS A 395 -20.78 15.98 4.15
C HIS A 395 -20.25 17.33 4.68
N SER A 396 -19.38 17.31 5.70
CA SER A 396 -18.72 18.53 6.20
C SER A 396 -17.88 19.29 5.16
N LEU A 397 -17.60 18.67 4.02
CA LEU A 397 -16.91 19.27 2.87
C LEU A 397 -17.88 19.57 1.69
N ASP A 398 -19.20 19.56 1.91
CA ASP A 398 -20.15 19.96 0.89
C ASP A 398 -19.85 21.38 0.38
N GLY A 399 -19.94 21.57 -0.93
CA GLY A 399 -19.57 22.82 -1.60
C GLY A 399 -18.06 23.01 -1.82
N LEU A 400 -17.20 22.05 -1.47
CA LEU A 400 -15.76 22.13 -1.76
C LEU A 400 -15.54 22.36 -3.26
N SER A 401 -14.67 23.32 -3.57
CA SER A 401 -14.22 23.60 -4.93
C SER A 401 -12.70 23.42 -5.03
N ALA A 402 -12.26 22.65 -6.03
CA ALA A 402 -10.83 22.43 -6.31
C ALA A 402 -10.53 22.78 -7.77
N SER A 403 -9.55 23.65 -8.00
CA SER A 403 -9.09 24.03 -9.33
C SER A 403 -7.71 23.46 -9.59
N MET A 404 -7.52 22.83 -10.75
CA MET A 404 -6.23 22.25 -11.12
C MET A 404 -6.09 22.12 -12.64
N ASP A 405 -4.86 21.97 -13.12
CA ASP A 405 -4.62 21.45 -14.47
C ASP A 405 -4.96 19.95 -14.47
N PHE A 406 -5.92 19.56 -15.28
CA PHE A 406 -6.34 18.18 -15.46
C PHE A 406 -6.37 17.84 -16.94
N MET A 407 -5.53 16.90 -17.36
CA MET A 407 -5.36 16.50 -18.76
C MET A 407 -5.00 17.66 -19.70
N GLY A 408 -4.20 18.64 -19.22
CA GLY A 408 -3.77 19.81 -20.00
C GLY A 408 -4.79 20.95 -20.10
N HIS A 409 -5.88 20.88 -19.32
CA HIS A 409 -6.90 21.91 -19.27
C HIS A 409 -7.08 22.44 -17.84
N SER A 410 -7.38 23.74 -17.72
CA SER A 410 -7.82 24.31 -16.43
C SER A 410 -9.23 23.83 -16.13
N VAL A 411 -9.38 23.09 -15.00
CA VAL A 411 -10.66 22.53 -14.60
C VAL A 411 -10.93 22.84 -13.14
N ARG A 412 -12.13 23.33 -12.86
CA ARG A 412 -12.66 23.50 -11.51
C ARG A 412 -13.67 22.38 -11.23
N PHE A 413 -13.42 21.61 -10.19
CA PHE A 413 -14.29 20.56 -9.68
C PHE A 413 -15.08 21.12 -8.50
N LEU A 414 -16.42 21.01 -8.54
CA LEU A 414 -17.32 21.42 -7.47
C LEU A 414 -18.05 20.18 -6.93
N TYR A 415 -17.94 19.95 -5.63
CA TYR A 415 -18.50 18.77 -4.97
C TYR A 415 -19.78 19.12 -4.22
N LYS A 416 -20.89 18.45 -4.55
CA LYS A 416 -22.18 18.54 -3.87
C LYS A 416 -22.44 17.21 -3.17
N ILE A 417 -22.07 17.16 -1.88
CA ILE A 417 -22.03 15.93 -1.09
C ILE A 417 -23.27 15.84 -0.21
N LYS A 418 -24.14 14.88 -0.48
CA LYS A 418 -25.26 14.56 0.42
C LYS A 418 -24.78 13.72 1.59
N GLU A 419 -25.50 13.82 2.70
CA GLU A 419 -25.25 13.04 3.89
C GLU A 419 -25.23 11.53 3.57
N ASN A 420 -24.25 10.81 4.14
CA ASN A 420 -24.03 9.37 3.93
C ASN A 420 -23.87 8.93 2.46
N SER A 421 -23.47 9.84 1.57
CA SER A 421 -23.26 9.57 0.15
C SER A 421 -21.86 9.98 -0.28
N HIS A 422 -21.15 9.12 -0.98
CA HIS A 422 -19.77 9.36 -1.46
C HIS A 422 -19.57 9.02 -2.95
N SER A 423 -20.35 8.14 -3.53
CA SER A 423 -20.22 7.82 -4.97
C SER A 423 -21.04 8.76 -5.84
N PRO A 424 -20.52 9.23 -6.99
CA PRO A 424 -21.26 10.12 -7.89
C PRO A 424 -22.54 9.51 -8.39
N LYS A 425 -23.63 10.26 -8.35
CA LYS A 425 -24.93 9.95 -8.97
C LYS A 425 -25.16 10.74 -10.25
N VAL A 426 -24.73 12.01 -10.23
CA VAL A 426 -24.82 12.91 -11.37
C VAL A 426 -23.48 13.65 -11.50
N ILE A 427 -23.02 13.76 -12.73
CA ILE A 427 -21.87 14.60 -13.10
C ILE A 427 -22.33 15.50 -14.23
N THR A 428 -22.05 16.80 -14.12
CA THR A 428 -22.21 17.73 -15.23
C THR A 428 -20.87 18.38 -15.55
N MET A 429 -20.64 18.67 -16.83
CA MET A 429 -19.47 19.39 -17.32
C MET A 429 -19.93 20.56 -18.18
N ASN A 430 -19.54 21.78 -17.79
CA ASN A 430 -19.96 23.01 -18.44
C ASN A 430 -21.50 23.07 -18.65
N GLY A 431 -22.26 22.64 -17.61
CA GLY A 431 -23.73 22.59 -17.62
C GLY A 431 -24.36 21.40 -18.38
N LYS A 432 -23.56 20.55 -19.03
CA LYS A 432 -24.06 19.37 -19.77
C LYS A 432 -23.89 18.10 -18.92
N ALA A 433 -24.89 17.23 -18.93
CA ALA A 433 -24.81 15.95 -18.25
C ALA A 433 -23.73 15.03 -18.87
N VAL A 434 -22.98 14.35 -18.03
CA VAL A 434 -21.95 13.38 -18.40
C VAL A 434 -22.49 11.98 -18.15
N GLU A 435 -22.58 11.17 -19.19
CA GLU A 435 -22.86 9.74 -19.02
C GLU A 435 -21.61 9.00 -18.59
N PHE A 436 -21.77 8.04 -17.68
CA PHE A 436 -20.70 7.21 -17.16
C PHE A 436 -21.17 5.81 -16.81
N THR A 437 -20.25 4.87 -16.76
CA THR A 437 -20.43 3.57 -16.13
C THR A 437 -19.90 3.60 -14.69
N VAL A 438 -20.19 2.56 -13.89
CA VAL A 438 -19.76 2.51 -12.49
C VAL A 438 -18.58 1.56 -12.33
N GLU A 439 -17.51 2.02 -11.70
CA GLU A 439 -16.35 1.19 -11.37
C GLU A 439 -16.74 0.04 -10.44
N ASN A 440 -16.19 -1.15 -10.67
CA ASN A 440 -16.38 -2.28 -9.76
C ASN A 440 -15.53 -2.09 -8.50
N ASN A 441 -16.18 -1.88 -7.36
CA ASN A 441 -15.58 -1.88 -6.03
C ASN A 441 -16.27 -2.94 -5.18
N CYS A 442 -15.51 -3.90 -4.66
CA CYS A 442 -16.05 -5.05 -3.91
C CYS A 442 -16.67 -4.68 -2.55
N TYR A 443 -16.46 -3.47 -2.05
CA TYR A 443 -16.91 -3.06 -0.72
C TYR A 443 -18.07 -2.05 -0.74
N ARG A 444 -18.16 -1.22 -1.77
CA ARG A 444 -19.19 -0.19 -1.94
C ARG A 444 -19.48 0.07 -3.42
N ARG A 445 -20.48 0.89 -3.71
CA ARG A 445 -20.61 1.43 -5.06
C ARG A 445 -19.35 2.20 -5.43
N GLY A 446 -18.75 1.89 -6.56
CA GLY A 446 -17.57 2.55 -7.09
C GLY A 446 -17.87 3.91 -7.73
N GLY A 447 -16.82 4.56 -8.23
CA GLY A 447 -16.87 5.84 -8.90
C GLY A 447 -17.43 5.78 -10.32
N ALA A 448 -17.61 6.97 -10.90
CA ALA A 448 -17.97 7.14 -12.30
C ALA A 448 -16.73 6.88 -13.19
N VAL A 449 -16.92 6.07 -14.23
CA VAL A 449 -15.92 5.76 -15.26
C VAL A 449 -16.35 6.39 -16.57
N ILE A 450 -15.52 7.28 -17.09
CA ILE A 450 -15.75 8.05 -18.31
C ILE A 450 -14.57 7.80 -19.27
N PRO A 451 -14.79 7.37 -20.53
CA PRO A 451 -13.72 7.28 -21.51
C PRO A 451 -12.95 8.61 -21.63
N ALA A 452 -11.62 8.56 -21.63
CA ALA A 452 -10.77 9.76 -21.56
C ALA A 452 -10.95 10.68 -22.78
N ASP A 453 -11.13 10.12 -23.96
CA ASP A 453 -11.45 10.84 -25.20
C ASP A 453 -12.79 11.58 -25.11
N ARG A 454 -13.82 10.94 -24.55
CA ARG A 454 -15.11 11.55 -24.31
C ARG A 454 -15.02 12.68 -23.28
N PHE A 455 -14.27 12.46 -22.19
CA PHE A 455 -14.04 13.50 -21.19
C PHE A 455 -13.36 14.73 -21.81
N LEU A 456 -12.29 14.51 -22.60
CA LEU A 456 -11.57 15.57 -23.31
C LEU A 456 -12.44 16.32 -24.33
N ALA A 457 -13.30 15.63 -25.07
CA ALA A 457 -14.18 16.23 -26.05
C ALA A 457 -15.25 17.18 -25.44
N MET A 458 -15.50 17.08 -24.13
CA MET A 458 -16.43 17.96 -23.41
C MET A 458 -15.75 19.16 -22.75
N LEU A 459 -14.40 19.21 -22.76
CA LEU A 459 -13.63 20.33 -22.21
C LEU A 459 -13.51 21.47 -23.21
N ASP A 460 -13.75 22.68 -22.72
CA ASP A 460 -13.46 23.91 -23.46
C ASP A 460 -11.99 24.33 -23.28
N LYS A 461 -11.52 25.27 -24.10
CA LYS A 461 -10.14 25.78 -24.02
C LYS A 461 -9.83 26.50 -22.71
N LYS A 462 -10.85 27.06 -22.04
CA LYS A 462 -10.71 27.82 -20.78
C LYS A 462 -11.94 27.57 -19.88
N ASP A 463 -11.71 27.68 -18.58
CA ASP A 463 -12.74 27.82 -17.52
C ASP A 463 -13.75 26.65 -17.45
N ASN A 464 -13.24 25.42 -17.45
CA ASN A 464 -14.10 24.26 -17.32
C ASN A 464 -14.62 24.09 -15.88
N LEU A 465 -15.92 23.79 -15.75
CA LEU A 465 -16.56 23.44 -14.50
C LEU A 465 -17.11 22.01 -14.56
N VAL A 466 -16.64 21.16 -13.65
CA VAL A 466 -17.17 19.82 -13.43
C VAL A 466 -17.88 19.79 -12.08
N GLU A 467 -19.20 19.63 -12.09
CA GLU A 467 -19.98 19.47 -10.86
C GLU A 467 -20.25 18.00 -10.60
N ILE A 468 -19.97 17.55 -9.38
CA ILE A 468 -20.09 16.16 -8.95
C ILE A 468 -21.11 16.10 -7.82
N GLN A 469 -22.21 15.40 -8.03
CA GLN A 469 -23.28 15.22 -7.05
C GLN A 469 -23.30 13.77 -6.58
N SER A 470 -23.23 13.54 -5.28
CA SER A 470 -23.29 12.20 -4.67
C SER A 470 -24.64 11.90 -4.03
#